data_616b4ae73c66efcd0dba93125ecfb6f1
#
_entry.id   616b4ae73c66efcd0dba93125ecfb6f1
#
_cell.length_a   1.000
_cell.length_b   1.000
_cell.length_c   1.000
_cell.angle_alpha   90.00
_cell.angle_beta   90.00
_cell.angle_gamma   90.00
#
_symmetry.space_group_name_H-M   'P 1'
#
loop_
_entity.id
_entity.type
_entity.pdbx_description
1 polymer ?
#
loop_
_entity_poly.entity_id
_entity_poly.type
_entity_poly.pdbx_seq_one_letter_code
_entity_poly.pdbx_strand_id
1 'polypeptide(L)'
;MSEENKNLDNTENENVGEDNELCQTDTDLPTVFEDSAKTPKKIIKFSLKTFILSSISLILATFMLTYTICSGIYQKQLADIYADAFESGNNSSNNGASSSLTGFSEFELIDILLDSYFYNDGSLDKSKLTEASLKAYLAATGDIYAAYYTQEELDASNDEGAGRMYGIGVNIINSTVTINGKEYAVLKIINVMKDSPAQESGLRTGDLIAYAGVGSKRESVEELGYDDALKKLKGEENTKAEFTILRKSGEDYLEKEFSVTRRQVTTESVYYRVYSRNSKIGIIKITGFELKTPEQFCEAVEALKNQGCEKFVIDVRNNPGGYELSVAAILSYFLEEGDVYIRTKNSKGVINEKKVGVVSSLNGDYAGCNVTKEDIGKYKNLDMVVLCNENTASAGELFTATFRDYGLGKIIGTTTFGKGKMQTTYSLSAFGLEGAVKFTTHMYYSAKSEGYDGIGIKPDYLVELSEEAAEYNIYDLPDEKDNQLQEAMKHFN
;
A
#
# COMPACT_ATOMS: atom_id res chain seq x y z
N MET A 1 35.54 -31.48 42.76
CA MET A 1 36.78 -32.19 42.45
C MET A 1 37.40 -31.34 41.42
N SER A 2 38.10 -30.45 41.83
CA SER A 2 39.55 -30.28 42.15
C SER A 2 40.31 -30.03 40.86
N GLU A 3 40.72 -28.79 40.70
CA GLU A 3 42.07 -28.28 41.09
C GLU A 3 43.09 -28.67 40.02
N GLU A 4 44.01 -27.92 39.62
CA GLU A 4 44.75 -26.74 40.05
C GLU A 4 45.82 -26.49 38.98
N ASN A 5 46.03 -25.26 38.65
CA ASN A 5 47.21 -24.47 39.09
C ASN A 5 48.53 -24.61 38.33
N LYS A 6 49.00 -23.45 38.06
CA LYS A 6 50.33 -22.78 38.28
C LYS A 6 51.22 -22.69 37.05
N ASN A 7 51.45 -21.50 36.67
CA ASN A 7 52.45 -20.48 37.12
C ASN A 7 53.89 -20.64 36.58
N LEU A 8 54.41 -19.46 36.33
CA LEU A 8 55.81 -18.99 36.36
C LEU A 8 56.55 -19.04 35.01
N ASP A 9 57.24 -18.10 34.61
CA ASP A 9 57.79 -16.81 35.05
C ASP A 9 58.98 -16.47 34.15
N ASN A 10 59.17 -15.18 33.90
CA ASN A 10 60.42 -14.47 33.67
C ASN A 10 61.44 -14.98 32.64
N THR A 11 61.92 -14.16 31.80
CA THR A 11 62.95 -13.09 31.97
C THR A 11 63.34 -12.44 30.66
N GLU A 12 63.35 -11.13 30.66
CA GLU A 12 64.42 -10.18 30.39
C GLU A 12 65.14 -10.17 29.04
N ASN A 13 65.14 -8.93 28.53
CA ASN A 13 66.23 -8.13 27.94
C ASN A 13 66.62 -8.42 26.49
N GLU A 14 66.76 -7.47 25.66
CA GLU A 14 67.40 -6.18 25.54
C GLU A 14 67.22 -5.57 24.17
N ASN A 15 66.90 -4.27 24.20
CA ASN A 15 67.43 -3.16 23.42
C ASN A 15 67.93 -3.28 21.99
N VAL A 16 67.44 -2.31 21.25
CA VAL A 16 68.15 -1.30 20.38
C VAL A 16 67.11 -1.04 19.22
N GLY A 17 66.51 0.09 19.03
CA GLY A 17 66.92 1.43 18.88
C GLY A 17 66.39 1.99 17.59
N GLU A 18 65.79 3.17 17.71
CA GLU A 18 65.67 4.23 16.65
C GLU A 18 64.88 3.91 15.40
N ASP A 19 63.92 4.66 14.91
CA ASP A 19 63.62 6.09 15.01
C ASP A 19 62.13 6.33 14.83
N ASN A 20 61.52 7.01 15.80
CA ASN A 20 60.20 7.61 15.64
C ASN A 20 60.41 9.05 15.20
N GLU A 21 60.16 9.36 13.96
CA GLU A 21 59.79 10.73 13.59
C GLU A 21 58.27 10.90 13.65
N LEU A 22 57.83 11.42 14.79
CA LEU A 22 56.52 12.02 14.95
C LEU A 22 56.47 13.30 14.11
N CYS A 23 55.70 13.29 13.06
CA CYS A 23 55.28 14.51 12.41
C CYS A 23 54.24 15.20 13.31
N GLN A 24 54.74 16.12 14.13
CA GLN A 24 53.87 17.09 14.80
C GLN A 24 53.36 18.08 13.77
N THR A 25 52.09 18.08 13.52
CA THR A 25 51.41 19.19 12.84
C THR A 25 51.11 20.25 13.89
N ASP A 26 51.95 21.27 13.92
CA ASP A 26 51.69 22.51 14.64
C ASP A 26 50.45 23.18 14.02
N THR A 27 49.39 23.26 14.76
CA THR A 27 48.26 24.14 14.53
C THR A 27 48.49 25.43 15.31
N ASP A 28 49.29 26.34 14.77
CA ASP A 28 49.29 27.72 15.23
C ASP A 28 48.29 28.54 14.45
N LEU A 29 47.17 28.79 15.07
CA LEU A 29 46.25 29.87 14.69
C LEU A 29 46.74 31.15 15.38
N PRO A 30 47.11 32.20 14.66
CA PRO A 30 47.46 33.46 15.30
C PRO A 30 46.16 34.18 15.73
N THR A 31 45.99 34.30 17.03
CA THR A 31 45.10 35.30 17.62
C THR A 31 45.77 36.67 17.49
N VAL A 32 45.23 37.53 16.64
CA VAL A 32 45.51 38.97 16.71
C VAL A 32 44.16 39.68 16.72
N PHE A 33 43.75 40.10 17.87
CA PHE A 33 42.90 41.26 18.03
C PHE A 33 43.77 42.44 18.38
N GLU A 34 43.93 43.35 17.47
CA GLU A 34 44.22 44.76 17.80
C GLU A 34 43.47 45.68 16.85
N ASP A 35 42.80 46.57 17.50
CA ASP A 35 41.97 47.64 17.04
C ASP A 35 42.79 48.69 16.27
N SER A 36 42.44 49.04 15.06
CA SER A 36 42.58 50.42 14.58
C SER A 36 42.02 50.63 13.16
N ALA A 37 41.26 51.70 13.05
CA ALA A 37 41.08 52.58 11.90
C ALA A 37 40.25 52.09 10.70
N LYS A 38 39.12 52.74 10.54
CA LYS A 38 38.18 52.78 9.44
C LYS A 38 38.87 52.96 8.09
N THR A 39 38.77 51.93 7.25
CA THR A 39 38.85 52.07 5.79
C THR A 39 37.60 51.54 5.14
N PRO A 40 37.08 52.10 4.02
CA PRO A 40 35.77 51.71 3.47
C PRO A 40 35.82 50.29 2.94
N LYS A 41 34.90 49.44 3.42
CA LYS A 41 34.71 48.09 2.93
C LYS A 41 34.30 48.10 1.47
N LYS A 42 35.25 47.73 0.59
CA LYS A 42 34.98 47.46 -0.79
C LYS A 42 34.06 46.22 -0.86
N ILE A 43 32.77 46.46 -1.16
CA ILE A 43 31.82 45.37 -1.37
C ILE A 43 32.22 44.70 -2.70
N ILE A 44 32.85 43.55 -2.60
CA ILE A 44 33.15 42.74 -3.79
C ILE A 44 31.82 42.08 -4.18
N LYS A 45 31.18 42.59 -5.24
CA LYS A 45 30.02 41.96 -5.87
C LYS A 45 30.52 40.74 -6.64
N PHE A 46 30.40 39.56 -6.08
CA PHE A 46 30.58 38.32 -6.81
C PHE A 46 29.43 38.18 -7.82
N SER A 47 29.76 37.99 -9.09
CA SER A 47 28.74 37.66 -10.07
C SER A 47 28.24 36.25 -9.80
N LEU A 48 26.94 35.99 -10.07
CA LEU A 48 26.34 34.67 -9.92
C LEU A 48 27.16 33.59 -10.68
N LYS A 49 27.73 33.95 -11.82
CA LYS A 49 28.62 33.07 -12.60
C LYS A 49 29.92 32.70 -11.84
N THR A 50 30.53 33.67 -11.15
CA THR A 50 31.75 33.42 -10.33
C THR A 50 31.44 32.59 -9.12
N PHE A 51 30.27 32.76 -8.49
CA PHE A 51 29.81 31.95 -7.38
C PHE A 51 29.55 30.50 -7.83
N ILE A 52 28.85 30.28 -8.93
CA ILE A 52 28.60 28.95 -9.52
C ILE A 52 29.92 28.28 -9.90
N LEU A 53 30.85 28.97 -10.55
CA LEU A 53 32.15 28.40 -10.92
C LEU A 53 33.01 28.04 -9.69
N SER A 54 33.01 28.87 -8.64
CA SER A 54 33.74 28.57 -7.42
C SER A 54 33.13 27.42 -6.64
N SER A 55 31.78 27.30 -6.64
CA SER A 55 31.07 26.16 -6.04
C SER A 55 31.34 24.85 -6.78
N ILE A 56 31.33 24.87 -8.11
CA ILE A 56 31.70 23.70 -8.93
C ILE A 56 33.17 23.30 -8.68
N SER A 57 34.08 24.28 -8.63
CA SER A 57 35.50 24.04 -8.35
C SER A 57 35.73 23.45 -6.97
N LEU A 58 34.99 23.90 -5.96
CA LEU A 58 35.06 23.37 -4.60
C LEU A 58 34.49 21.94 -4.54
N ILE A 59 33.39 21.66 -5.23
CA ILE A 59 32.81 20.31 -5.33
C ILE A 59 33.78 19.36 -6.03
N LEU A 60 34.42 19.78 -7.11
CA LEU A 60 35.44 18.98 -7.81
C LEU A 60 36.69 18.76 -6.95
N ALA A 61 37.13 19.76 -6.19
CA ALA A 61 38.29 19.63 -5.29
C ALA A 61 37.99 18.68 -4.11
N THR A 62 36.80 18.77 -3.51
CA THR A 62 36.36 17.82 -2.47
C THR A 62 36.16 16.42 -3.05
N PHE A 63 35.61 16.28 -4.27
CA PHE A 63 35.50 14.99 -4.92
C PHE A 63 36.86 14.36 -5.21
N MET A 64 37.84 15.12 -5.71
CA MET A 64 39.20 14.62 -5.94
C MET A 64 39.92 14.25 -4.63
N LEU A 65 39.75 15.04 -3.57
CA LEU A 65 40.34 14.76 -2.27
C LEU A 65 39.73 13.49 -1.65
N THR A 66 38.43 13.38 -1.72
CA THR A 66 37.72 12.18 -1.26
C THR A 66 38.12 10.95 -2.06
N TYR A 67 38.22 11.10 -3.40
CA TYR A 67 38.67 10.02 -4.27
C TYR A 67 40.08 9.54 -3.98
N THR A 68 41.03 10.45 -3.73
CA THR A 68 42.44 10.09 -3.39
C THR A 68 42.55 9.43 -2.02
N ILE A 69 41.80 9.92 -1.03
CA ILE A 69 41.80 9.32 0.33
C ILE A 69 41.09 7.95 0.28
N CYS A 70 39.93 7.86 -0.35
CA CYS A 70 39.21 6.58 -0.51
C CYS A 70 40.02 5.57 -1.31
N SER A 71 40.69 5.99 -2.40
CA SER A 71 41.55 5.11 -3.19
C SER A 71 42.72 4.51 -2.37
N GLY A 72 43.34 5.31 -1.49
CA GLY A 72 44.43 4.81 -0.66
C GLY A 72 43.98 3.85 0.45
N ILE A 73 42.89 4.19 1.14
CA ILE A 73 42.33 3.34 2.21
C ILE A 73 41.65 2.10 1.60
N TYR A 74 40.96 2.26 0.49
CA TYR A 74 40.29 1.17 -0.24
C TYR A 74 41.27 0.11 -0.72
N GLN A 75 42.41 0.51 -1.30
CA GLN A 75 43.43 -0.42 -1.75
C GLN A 75 44.04 -1.22 -0.58
N LYS A 76 44.17 -0.60 0.60
CA LYS A 76 44.70 -1.28 1.79
C LYS A 76 43.64 -2.18 2.43
N GLN A 77 42.39 -1.72 2.58
CA GLN A 77 41.31 -2.52 3.17
C GLN A 77 40.84 -3.63 2.22
N LEU A 78 40.80 -3.38 0.88
CA LEU A 78 40.55 -4.45 -0.07
C LEU A 78 41.64 -5.52 0.02
N ALA A 79 42.88 -5.15 0.14
CA ALA A 79 43.97 -6.12 0.30
C ALA A 79 43.79 -6.96 1.59
N ASP A 80 43.37 -6.34 2.69
CA ASP A 80 43.13 -7.01 3.96
C ASP A 80 41.87 -7.91 3.89
N ILE A 81 40.76 -7.43 3.30
CA ILE A 81 39.52 -8.22 3.11
C ILE A 81 39.73 -9.35 2.11
N TYR A 82 40.48 -9.11 1.02
CA TYR A 82 40.83 -10.17 0.07
C TYR A 82 41.80 -11.19 0.69
N ALA A 83 42.67 -10.79 1.58
CA ALA A 83 43.55 -11.72 2.31
C ALA A 83 42.73 -12.62 3.26
N ASP A 84 41.78 -12.07 4.02
CA ASP A 84 40.91 -12.83 4.93
C ASP A 84 39.91 -13.71 4.16
N ALA A 85 39.34 -13.23 3.05
CA ALA A 85 38.47 -14.02 2.19
C ALA A 85 39.21 -15.14 1.43
N PHE A 86 40.47 -14.91 1.06
CA PHE A 86 41.32 -15.91 0.40
C PHE A 86 41.79 -17.01 1.36
N GLU A 87 42.03 -16.66 2.66
CA GLU A 87 42.35 -17.65 3.69
C GLU A 87 41.11 -18.50 4.07
N SER A 88 39.91 -17.91 4.09
CA SER A 88 38.65 -18.61 4.38
C SER A 88 38.12 -19.42 3.20
N GLY A 89 38.47 -19.07 1.96
CA GLY A 89 37.97 -19.68 0.69
C GLY A 89 38.74 -20.91 0.19
N ASN A 90 39.84 -21.30 0.83
CA ASN A 90 40.70 -22.39 0.32
C ASN A 90 40.22 -23.81 0.71
N ASN A 91 38.98 -23.93 1.24
CA ASN A 91 38.40 -25.23 1.60
C ASN A 91 37.14 -25.64 0.81
N SER A 92 36.86 -25.04 -0.33
CA SER A 92 35.76 -25.54 -1.21
C SER A 92 36.16 -25.41 -2.68
N SER A 93 36.47 -26.55 -3.27
CA SER A 93 36.84 -26.75 -4.65
C SER A 93 35.76 -26.37 -5.66
N ASN A 94 36.24 -25.71 -6.73
CA ASN A 94 35.76 -25.79 -8.12
C ASN A 94 34.28 -25.48 -8.45
N ASN A 95 34.00 -24.28 -8.98
CA ASN A 95 33.64 -24.20 -10.41
C ASN A 95 33.48 -22.72 -10.81
N GLY A 96 34.13 -22.35 -11.90
CA GLY A 96 34.14 -20.99 -12.40
C GLY A 96 32.75 -20.49 -12.83
N ALA A 97 32.38 -19.39 -12.24
CA ALA A 97 31.54 -18.35 -12.81
C ALA A 97 31.98 -17.06 -12.15
N SER A 98 32.77 -16.29 -12.87
CA SER A 98 32.98 -14.87 -12.56
C SER A 98 31.67 -14.16 -12.77
N SER A 99 30.80 -14.19 -11.77
CA SER A 99 29.63 -13.30 -11.70
C SER A 99 30.10 -12.02 -11.02
N SER A 100 30.13 -10.94 -11.77
CA SER A 100 30.37 -9.60 -11.28
C SER A 100 29.28 -9.21 -10.25
N LEU A 101 29.54 -9.46 -8.99
CA LEU A 101 28.78 -8.94 -7.83
C LEU A 101 29.18 -7.47 -7.57
N THR A 102 29.23 -6.64 -8.62
CA THR A 102 29.75 -5.28 -8.54
C THR A 102 28.86 -4.33 -7.73
N GLY A 103 27.59 -4.65 -7.49
CA GLY A 103 26.70 -3.77 -6.73
C GLY A 103 26.73 -3.99 -5.21
N PHE A 104 27.02 -5.21 -4.74
CA PHE A 104 27.04 -5.49 -3.29
C PHE A 104 28.29 -4.91 -2.61
N SER A 105 29.43 -4.90 -3.28
CA SER A 105 30.68 -4.34 -2.75
C SER A 105 30.61 -2.82 -2.52
N GLU A 106 29.78 -2.11 -3.29
CA GLU A 106 29.60 -0.65 -3.14
C GLU A 106 28.76 -0.32 -1.92
N PHE A 107 27.71 -1.06 -1.62
CA PHE A 107 26.93 -0.91 -0.39
C PHE A 107 27.74 -1.21 0.87
N GLU A 108 28.53 -2.29 0.85
CA GLU A 108 29.44 -2.64 1.94
C GLU A 108 30.49 -1.55 2.16
N LEU A 109 31.04 -0.98 1.09
CA LEU A 109 31.99 0.12 1.19
C LEU A 109 31.34 1.38 1.79
N ILE A 110 30.13 1.72 1.35
CA ILE A 110 29.37 2.86 1.89
C ILE A 110 29.12 2.65 3.38
N ASP A 111 28.73 1.45 3.81
CA ASP A 111 28.52 1.10 5.20
C ASP A 111 29.78 1.29 6.05
N ILE A 112 30.94 0.82 5.55
CA ILE A 112 32.24 1.00 6.22
C ILE A 112 32.59 2.49 6.35
N LEU A 113 32.34 3.27 5.30
CA LEU A 113 32.62 4.71 5.31
C LEU A 113 31.67 5.45 6.28
N LEU A 114 30.40 5.07 6.32
CA LEU A 114 29.44 5.63 7.27
C LEU A 114 29.81 5.31 8.71
N ASP A 115 30.18 4.05 9.00
CA ASP A 115 30.59 3.63 10.33
C ASP A 115 31.89 4.35 10.80
N SER A 116 32.78 4.66 9.84
CA SER A 116 34.09 5.21 10.16
C SER A 116 34.13 6.74 10.22
N TYR A 117 33.32 7.43 9.42
CA TYR A 117 33.49 8.86 9.16
C TYR A 117 32.21 9.69 9.25
N PHE A 118 31.00 9.05 9.28
CA PHE A 118 29.76 9.80 9.35
C PHE A 118 29.64 10.49 10.71
N TYR A 119 29.62 11.83 10.68
CA TYR A 119 29.40 12.63 11.88
C TYR A 119 27.90 12.59 12.24
N ASN A 120 27.60 11.80 13.26
CA ASN A 120 26.24 11.63 13.78
C ASN A 120 26.32 11.73 15.33
N ASP A 121 25.38 12.42 15.93
CA ASP A 121 25.21 12.55 17.39
C ASP A 121 24.49 11.35 18.03
N GLY A 122 24.08 10.37 17.22
CA GLY A 122 23.38 9.14 17.59
C GLY A 122 23.85 7.92 16.79
N SER A 123 23.33 6.76 17.12
CA SER A 123 23.55 5.54 16.35
C SER A 123 22.87 5.61 14.98
N LEU A 124 23.57 5.24 13.94
CA LEU A 124 23.02 5.09 12.60
C LEU A 124 22.08 3.87 12.57
N ASP A 125 20.82 4.10 12.22
CA ASP A 125 19.83 3.02 12.07
C ASP A 125 20.02 2.34 10.70
N LYS A 126 20.81 1.29 10.68
CA LYS A 126 21.11 0.53 9.44
C LYS A 126 19.88 -0.18 8.87
N SER A 127 18.89 -0.51 9.72
CA SER A 127 17.66 -1.15 9.23
C SER A 127 16.86 -0.18 8.37
N LYS A 128 16.76 1.08 8.78
CA LYS A 128 16.13 2.14 7.97
C LYS A 128 16.87 2.44 6.67
N LEU A 129 18.20 2.41 6.70
CA LEU A 129 19.00 2.58 5.48
C LEU A 129 18.78 1.43 4.51
N THR A 130 18.74 0.19 4.99
CA THR A 130 18.46 -0.99 4.18
C THR A 130 17.05 -0.92 3.58
N GLU A 131 16.05 -0.62 4.39
CA GLU A 131 14.67 -0.44 3.96
C GLU A 131 14.55 0.61 2.86
N ALA A 132 15.11 1.81 3.09
CA ALA A 132 15.08 2.91 2.12
C ALA A 132 15.79 2.52 0.82
N SER A 133 16.90 1.80 0.90
CA SER A 133 17.65 1.33 -0.27
C SER A 133 16.86 0.31 -1.07
N LEU A 134 16.20 -0.66 -0.43
CA LEU A 134 15.37 -1.65 -1.09
C LEU A 134 14.13 -1.04 -1.74
N LYS A 135 13.47 -0.08 -1.07
CA LYS A 135 12.36 0.69 -1.63
C LYS A 135 12.80 1.49 -2.87
N ALA A 136 13.95 2.17 -2.79
CA ALA A 136 14.52 2.92 -3.92
C ALA A 136 14.94 2.01 -5.08
N TYR A 137 15.54 0.85 -4.80
CA TYR A 137 15.94 -0.13 -5.81
C TYR A 137 14.74 -0.63 -6.63
N LEU A 138 13.64 -0.97 -5.95
CA LEU A 138 12.43 -1.42 -6.64
C LEU A 138 11.76 -0.27 -7.41
N ALA A 139 11.72 0.94 -6.86
CA ALA A 139 11.20 2.11 -7.56
C ALA A 139 11.99 2.41 -8.85
N ALA A 140 13.30 2.17 -8.86
CA ALA A 140 14.17 2.36 -10.03
C ALA A 140 13.91 1.37 -11.18
N THR A 141 13.13 0.30 -10.96
CA THR A 141 12.74 -0.64 -12.01
C THR A 141 11.81 -0.03 -13.06
N GLY A 142 11.18 1.10 -12.75
CA GLY A 142 10.14 1.72 -13.57
C GLY A 142 8.77 1.03 -13.49
N ASP A 143 8.63 -0.04 -12.72
CA ASP A 143 7.34 -0.66 -12.41
C ASP A 143 6.67 0.11 -11.27
N ILE A 144 5.64 0.89 -11.60
CA ILE A 144 4.90 1.70 -10.61
C ILE A 144 4.19 0.88 -9.53
N TYR A 145 4.09 -0.44 -9.72
CA TYR A 145 3.49 -1.38 -8.77
C TYR A 145 4.53 -2.13 -7.94
N ALA A 146 5.83 -1.95 -8.24
CA ALA A 146 6.88 -2.61 -7.48
C ALA A 146 7.00 -1.98 -6.09
N ALA A 147 7.11 -2.82 -5.07
CA ALA A 147 7.25 -2.39 -3.68
C ALA A 147 8.05 -3.41 -2.87
N TYR A 148 8.83 -2.90 -1.91
CA TYR A 148 9.35 -3.66 -0.80
C TYR A 148 8.44 -3.44 0.41
N TYR A 149 8.13 -4.51 1.09
CA TYR A 149 7.38 -4.51 2.35
C TYR A 149 8.29 -4.97 3.48
N THR A 150 8.37 -4.21 4.56
CA THR A 150 8.86 -4.73 5.83
C THR A 150 7.93 -5.85 6.33
N GLN A 151 8.34 -6.62 7.34
CA GLN A 151 7.45 -7.65 7.89
C GLN A 151 6.15 -7.03 8.44
N GLU A 152 6.24 -5.90 9.13
CA GLU A 152 5.07 -5.16 9.65
C GLU A 152 4.12 -4.71 8.53
N GLU A 153 4.65 -4.12 7.45
CA GLU A 153 3.86 -3.71 6.29
C GLU A 153 3.23 -4.91 5.56
N LEU A 154 3.94 -6.05 5.49
CA LEU A 154 3.43 -7.29 4.91
C LEU A 154 2.28 -7.85 5.74
N ASP A 155 2.44 -7.91 7.07
CA ASP A 155 1.42 -8.42 7.99
C ASP A 155 0.17 -7.52 7.94
N ALA A 156 0.35 -6.20 7.95
CA ALA A 156 -0.75 -5.25 7.79
C ALA A 156 -1.49 -5.43 6.45
N SER A 157 -0.76 -5.63 5.35
CA SER A 157 -1.34 -5.89 4.03
C SER A 157 -2.09 -7.22 3.98
N ASN A 158 -1.58 -8.26 4.64
CA ASN A 158 -2.24 -9.55 4.75
C ASN A 158 -3.52 -9.46 5.60
N ASP A 159 -3.49 -8.71 6.69
CA ASP A 159 -4.67 -8.48 7.53
C ASP A 159 -5.77 -7.74 6.77
N GLU A 160 -5.40 -6.68 6.04
CA GLU A 160 -6.33 -5.94 5.18
C GLU A 160 -6.96 -6.86 4.12
N GLY A 161 -6.15 -7.65 3.42
CA GLY A 161 -6.63 -8.60 2.42
C GLY A 161 -7.50 -9.71 2.98
N ALA A 162 -7.25 -10.14 4.21
CA ALA A 162 -8.10 -11.10 4.94
C ALA A 162 -9.38 -10.45 5.49
N GLY A 163 -9.59 -9.16 5.24
CA GLY A 163 -10.70 -8.40 5.78
C GLY A 163 -10.61 -8.15 7.28
N ARG A 164 -9.41 -8.20 7.85
CA ARG A 164 -9.18 -7.86 9.26
C ARG A 164 -8.72 -6.42 9.38
N MET A 165 -9.35 -5.67 10.22
CA MET A 165 -8.96 -4.31 10.55
C MET A 165 -9.03 -4.09 12.06
N TYR A 166 -8.02 -3.44 12.62
CA TYR A 166 -8.05 -3.05 14.02
C TYR A 166 -8.58 -1.62 14.15
N GLY A 167 -9.74 -1.46 14.77
CA GLY A 167 -10.39 -0.17 14.87
C GLY A 167 -11.76 -0.25 15.54
N ILE A 168 -12.58 0.74 15.26
CA ILE A 168 -13.94 0.84 15.81
C ILE A 168 -15.02 0.18 14.93
N GLY A 169 -14.73 -0.13 13.67
CA GLY A 169 -15.67 -0.80 12.75
C GLY A 169 -16.67 0.14 12.10
N VAL A 170 -16.16 1.14 11.40
CA VAL A 170 -16.97 2.07 10.57
C VAL A 170 -16.30 2.28 9.21
N ASN A 171 -17.11 2.45 8.18
CA ASN A 171 -16.66 2.96 6.89
C ASN A 171 -16.91 4.48 6.84
N ILE A 172 -15.89 5.19 6.42
CA ILE A 172 -15.84 6.65 6.52
C ILE A 172 -15.44 7.24 5.17
N ILE A 173 -16.07 8.37 4.83
CA ILE A 173 -15.65 9.20 3.70
C ILE A 173 -15.33 10.62 4.20
N ASN A 174 -14.47 11.29 3.45
CA ASN A 174 -14.25 12.72 3.63
C ASN A 174 -15.52 13.47 3.17
N SER A 175 -15.96 14.45 3.97
CA SER A 175 -17.16 15.23 3.69
C SER A 175 -17.07 16.61 4.34
N THR A 176 -17.96 17.49 3.93
CA THR A 176 -18.18 18.80 4.58
C THR A 176 -19.62 18.90 5.03
N VAL A 177 -19.87 19.71 6.04
CA VAL A 177 -21.22 20.03 6.52
C VAL A 177 -21.31 21.52 6.82
N THR A 178 -22.39 22.15 6.37
CA THR A 178 -22.68 23.56 6.67
C THR A 178 -23.62 23.64 7.86
N ILE A 179 -23.17 24.27 8.95
CA ILE A 179 -23.96 24.50 10.17
C ILE A 179 -23.95 26.00 10.47
N ASN A 180 -25.11 26.61 10.54
CA ASN A 180 -25.26 28.05 10.77
C ASN A 180 -24.45 28.94 9.80
N GLY A 181 -24.36 28.51 8.52
CA GLY A 181 -23.63 29.22 7.47
C GLY A 181 -22.11 29.09 7.52
N LYS A 182 -21.57 28.29 8.43
CA LYS A 182 -20.15 27.92 8.49
C LYS A 182 -19.96 26.48 8.02
N GLU A 183 -18.98 26.27 7.15
CA GLU A 183 -18.58 24.96 6.66
C GLU A 183 -17.60 24.31 7.62
N TYR A 184 -17.74 22.99 7.84
CA TYR A 184 -16.89 22.16 8.68
C TYR A 184 -16.45 20.94 7.90
N ALA A 185 -15.16 20.66 7.87
CA ALA A 185 -14.63 19.38 7.40
C ALA A 185 -14.93 18.29 8.44
N VAL A 186 -15.46 17.16 7.98
CA VAL A 186 -15.88 16.05 8.84
C VAL A 186 -15.55 14.70 8.19
N LEU A 187 -15.46 13.66 9.03
CA LEU A 187 -15.45 12.28 8.57
C LEU A 187 -16.89 11.75 8.67
N LYS A 188 -17.55 11.53 7.53
CA LYS A 188 -18.92 11.00 7.50
C LYS A 188 -18.92 9.49 7.58
N ILE A 189 -19.63 8.92 8.56
CA ILE A 189 -19.86 7.49 8.68
C ILE A 189 -20.91 7.07 7.65
N ILE A 190 -20.50 6.30 6.65
CA ILE A 190 -21.38 5.78 5.60
C ILE A 190 -21.90 4.38 5.91
N ASN A 191 -21.21 3.65 6.78
CA ASN A 191 -21.65 2.36 7.29
C ASN A 191 -21.08 2.10 8.68
N VAL A 192 -21.84 1.39 9.53
CA VAL A 192 -21.40 0.84 10.81
C VAL A 192 -21.42 -0.68 10.67
N MET A 193 -20.25 -1.29 10.78
CA MET A 193 -20.07 -2.73 10.58
C MET A 193 -20.85 -3.51 11.63
N LYS A 194 -21.42 -4.62 11.21
CA LYS A 194 -22.14 -5.55 12.11
C LYS A 194 -21.18 -6.11 13.17
N ASP A 195 -21.68 -6.28 14.39
CA ASP A 195 -20.95 -6.84 15.52
C ASP A 195 -19.65 -6.07 15.87
N SER A 196 -19.57 -4.79 15.48
CA SER A 196 -18.42 -3.92 15.70
C SER A 196 -18.53 -3.12 17.02
N PRO A 197 -17.40 -2.64 17.57
CA PRO A 197 -17.40 -1.71 18.70
C PRO A 197 -18.21 -0.45 18.45
N ALA A 198 -18.23 0.04 17.21
CA ALA A 198 -19.02 1.20 16.80
C ALA A 198 -20.52 0.93 16.94
N GLN A 199 -20.98 -0.25 16.49
CA GLN A 199 -22.40 -0.65 16.63
C GLN A 199 -22.79 -0.78 18.10
N GLU A 200 -21.98 -1.44 18.90
CA GLU A 200 -22.19 -1.60 20.34
C GLU A 200 -22.23 -0.27 21.09
N SER A 201 -21.42 0.71 20.66
CA SER A 201 -21.40 2.05 21.26
C SER A 201 -22.59 2.93 20.84
N GLY A 202 -23.41 2.48 19.87
CA GLY A 202 -24.56 3.21 19.36
C GLY A 202 -24.24 4.28 18.32
N LEU A 203 -23.08 4.16 17.62
CA LEU A 203 -22.80 4.92 16.42
C LEU A 203 -23.79 4.54 15.29
N ARG A 204 -24.03 5.44 14.36
CA ARG A 204 -25.01 5.25 13.28
C ARG A 204 -24.45 5.75 11.97
N THR A 205 -24.89 5.13 10.89
CA THR A 205 -24.73 5.68 9.54
C THR A 205 -25.30 7.11 9.49
N GLY A 206 -24.55 8.02 8.89
CA GLY A 206 -24.87 9.44 8.83
C GLY A 206 -24.30 10.28 10.00
N ASP A 207 -23.70 9.68 11.03
CA ASP A 207 -22.95 10.44 12.03
C ASP A 207 -21.72 11.10 11.39
N LEU A 208 -21.40 12.32 11.80
CA LEU A 208 -20.30 13.12 11.29
C LEU A 208 -19.25 13.28 12.40
N ILE A 209 -18.09 12.64 12.27
CA ILE A 209 -16.98 12.82 13.21
C ILE A 209 -16.35 14.19 12.91
N ALA A 210 -16.51 15.14 13.81
CA ALA A 210 -16.02 16.50 13.65
C ALA A 210 -14.70 16.74 14.39
N TYR A 211 -14.46 15.98 15.47
CA TYR A 211 -13.25 16.12 16.27
C TYR A 211 -12.68 14.75 16.64
N ALA A 212 -11.36 14.60 16.54
CA ALA A 212 -10.62 13.56 17.23
C ALA A 212 -10.38 14.01 18.68
N GLY A 213 -10.65 13.09 19.64
CA GLY A 213 -10.64 13.42 21.07
C GLY A 213 -11.97 13.93 21.61
N VAL A 214 -11.99 14.11 22.93
CA VAL A 214 -13.16 14.52 23.70
C VAL A 214 -12.82 15.68 24.66
N GLY A 215 -13.81 16.45 25.04
CA GLY A 215 -13.64 17.58 25.96
C GLY A 215 -12.67 18.64 25.46
N SER A 216 -11.76 19.09 26.34
CA SER A 216 -10.77 20.14 26.03
C SER A 216 -9.55 19.64 25.23
N LYS A 217 -9.44 18.34 24.99
CA LYS A 217 -8.33 17.72 24.24
C LYS A 217 -8.69 17.38 22.79
N ARG A 218 -9.88 17.83 22.35
CA ARG A 218 -10.36 17.56 20.99
C ARG A 218 -9.65 18.45 19.97
N GLU A 219 -9.30 17.84 18.84
CA GLU A 219 -8.73 18.52 17.66
C GLU A 219 -9.69 18.34 16.49
N SER A 220 -9.97 19.41 15.76
CA SER A 220 -10.93 19.35 14.66
C SER A 220 -10.38 18.56 13.48
N VAL A 221 -11.27 17.92 12.73
CA VAL A 221 -10.91 17.25 11.46
C VAL A 221 -10.34 18.25 10.45
N GLU A 222 -10.82 19.52 10.50
CA GLU A 222 -10.33 20.61 9.65
C GLU A 222 -8.84 20.92 9.91
N GLU A 223 -8.41 20.91 11.19
CA GLU A 223 -7.02 21.17 11.59
C GLU A 223 -6.09 19.99 11.32
N LEU A 224 -6.59 18.77 11.54
CA LEU A 224 -5.81 17.53 11.36
C LEU A 224 -5.69 17.12 9.89
N GLY A 225 -6.71 17.39 9.09
CA GLY A 225 -6.89 16.77 7.79
C GLY A 225 -7.43 15.34 7.88
N TYR A 226 -7.86 14.82 6.72
CA TYR A 226 -8.52 13.50 6.63
C TYR A 226 -7.67 12.36 7.16
N ASP A 227 -6.43 12.26 6.67
CA ASP A 227 -5.56 11.11 6.93
C ASP A 227 -5.16 11.02 8.42
N ASP A 228 -4.82 12.13 9.04
CA ASP A 228 -4.40 12.13 10.45
C ASP A 228 -5.59 11.96 11.39
N ALA A 229 -6.76 12.49 11.06
CA ALA A 229 -7.99 12.22 11.79
C ALA A 229 -8.36 10.71 11.70
N LEU A 230 -8.22 10.10 10.52
CA LEU A 230 -8.47 8.66 10.32
C LEU A 230 -7.49 7.79 11.11
N LYS A 231 -6.21 8.15 11.16
CA LYS A 231 -5.20 7.44 11.99
C LYS A 231 -5.56 7.44 13.47
N LYS A 232 -6.18 8.52 13.98
CA LYS A 232 -6.62 8.58 15.38
C LYS A 232 -7.80 7.65 15.69
N LEU A 233 -8.59 7.26 14.70
CA LEU A 233 -9.65 6.26 14.86
C LEU A 233 -9.13 4.82 14.79
N LYS A 234 -8.11 4.56 13.95
CA LYS A 234 -7.35 3.30 13.93
C LYS A 234 -6.40 3.24 15.12
N GLY A 235 -5.84 2.08 15.40
CA GLY A 235 -4.83 1.89 16.43
C GLY A 235 -4.85 0.46 16.96
N GLU A 236 -3.97 0.19 17.91
CA GLU A 236 -3.80 -1.13 18.50
C GLU A 236 -5.07 -1.65 19.17
N GLU A 237 -5.24 -2.95 19.13
CA GLU A 237 -6.36 -3.64 19.80
C GLU A 237 -6.39 -3.34 21.28
N ASN A 238 -7.59 -3.28 21.86
CA ASN A 238 -7.86 -2.95 23.27
C ASN A 238 -7.48 -1.52 23.70
N THR A 239 -7.05 -0.65 22.76
CA THR A 239 -6.90 0.79 23.02
C THR A 239 -8.21 1.53 22.73
N LYS A 240 -8.34 2.77 23.21
CA LYS A 240 -9.54 3.59 23.01
C LYS A 240 -9.40 4.59 21.89
N ALA A 241 -10.39 4.64 20.99
CA ALA A 241 -10.62 5.76 20.11
C ALA A 241 -11.57 6.74 20.80
N GLU A 242 -11.09 7.94 21.03
CA GLU A 242 -11.90 9.04 21.59
C GLU A 242 -12.17 10.07 20.50
N PHE A 243 -13.43 10.44 20.31
CA PHE A 243 -13.83 11.39 19.27
C PHE A 243 -15.21 11.98 19.55
N THR A 244 -15.51 13.10 18.91
CA THR A 244 -16.78 13.80 19.02
C THR A 244 -17.49 13.82 17.68
N ILE A 245 -18.75 13.43 17.65
CA ILE A 245 -19.59 13.44 16.46
C ILE A 245 -20.63 14.57 16.50
N LEU A 246 -21.10 14.93 15.32
CA LEU A 246 -22.31 15.71 15.07
C LEU A 246 -23.37 14.74 14.52
N ARG A 247 -24.44 14.55 15.27
CA ARG A 247 -25.59 13.71 14.85
C ARG A 247 -26.75 14.60 14.48
N LYS A 248 -27.27 14.42 13.26
CA LYS A 248 -28.43 15.18 12.78
C LYS A 248 -29.67 14.91 13.66
N SER A 249 -30.36 15.99 14.06
CA SER A 249 -31.58 15.93 14.84
C SER A 249 -32.55 17.01 14.32
N GLY A 250 -33.44 16.64 13.39
CA GLY A 250 -34.26 17.60 12.66
C GLY A 250 -33.39 18.44 11.71
N GLU A 251 -33.45 19.77 11.87
CA GLU A 251 -32.59 20.72 11.13
C GLU A 251 -31.27 21.03 11.85
N ASP A 252 -31.12 20.58 13.10
CA ASP A 252 -29.96 20.85 13.94
C ASP A 252 -29.01 19.66 14.03
N TYR A 253 -27.82 19.89 14.59
CA TYR A 253 -26.84 18.87 14.93
C TYR A 253 -26.57 18.84 16.43
N LEU A 254 -26.57 17.62 16.99
CA LEU A 254 -26.24 17.37 18.40
C LEU A 254 -24.81 16.82 18.49
N GLU A 255 -23.97 17.49 19.28
CA GLU A 255 -22.66 16.95 19.64
C GLU A 255 -22.82 15.76 20.58
N LYS A 256 -22.04 14.71 20.33
CA LYS A 256 -21.93 13.53 21.21
C LYS A 256 -20.48 13.06 21.26
N GLU A 257 -19.99 12.82 22.46
CA GLU A 257 -18.68 12.28 22.70
C GLU A 257 -18.72 10.75 22.77
N PHE A 258 -17.72 10.11 22.18
CA PHE A 258 -17.55 8.67 22.17
C PHE A 258 -16.15 8.27 22.64
N SER A 259 -16.08 7.17 23.40
CA SER A 259 -14.86 6.49 23.80
C SER A 259 -15.05 5.01 23.50
N VAL A 260 -14.57 4.56 22.33
CA VAL A 260 -14.82 3.23 21.78
C VAL A 260 -13.55 2.42 21.86
N THR A 261 -13.63 1.22 22.48
CA THR A 261 -12.47 0.31 22.52
C THR A 261 -12.28 -0.34 21.17
N ARG A 262 -11.08 -0.22 20.61
CA ARG A 262 -10.72 -0.85 19.35
C ARG A 262 -10.64 -2.34 19.48
N ARG A 263 -11.18 -3.06 18.50
CA ARG A 263 -11.06 -4.50 18.34
C ARG A 263 -10.69 -4.84 16.91
N GLN A 264 -10.33 -6.08 16.72
CA GLN A 264 -10.36 -6.64 15.37
C GLN A 264 -11.81 -6.67 14.88
N VAL A 265 -12.05 -6.13 13.71
CA VAL A 265 -13.33 -6.14 13.01
C VAL A 265 -13.15 -6.74 11.63
N THR A 266 -14.20 -7.39 11.12
CA THR A 266 -14.20 -7.88 9.73
C THR A 266 -14.66 -6.76 8.82
N THR A 267 -13.85 -6.43 7.83
CA THR A 267 -14.19 -5.42 6.82
C THR A 267 -15.26 -5.95 5.89
N GLU A 268 -16.32 -5.18 5.71
CA GLU A 268 -17.32 -5.45 4.69
C GLU A 268 -16.87 -4.86 3.35
N SER A 269 -16.82 -5.70 2.31
CA SER A 269 -16.54 -5.31 0.94
C SER A 269 -17.76 -5.41 0.03
N VAL A 270 -18.87 -5.93 0.56
CA VAL A 270 -20.14 -6.06 -0.15
C VAL A 270 -21.25 -5.38 0.65
N TYR A 271 -21.92 -4.43 0.04
CA TYR A 271 -23.10 -3.75 0.58
C TYR A 271 -24.28 -4.03 -0.31
N TYR A 272 -25.44 -4.24 0.28
CA TYR A 272 -26.63 -4.54 -0.50
C TYR A 272 -27.88 -3.89 0.05
N ARG A 273 -28.81 -3.60 -0.82
CA ARG A 273 -30.13 -3.03 -0.48
C ARG A 273 -31.14 -3.29 -1.59
N VAL A 274 -32.39 -3.25 -1.23
CA VAL A 274 -33.47 -3.20 -2.23
C VAL A 274 -33.50 -1.80 -2.84
N TYR A 275 -33.73 -1.73 -4.15
CA TYR A 275 -33.88 -0.44 -4.85
C TYR A 275 -35.12 0.29 -4.37
N SER A 276 -34.97 1.57 -3.98
CA SER A 276 -36.00 2.36 -3.29
C SER A 276 -37.33 2.51 -4.10
N ARG A 277 -37.23 2.46 -5.44
CA ARG A 277 -38.37 2.66 -6.34
C ARG A 277 -38.95 1.36 -6.90
N ASN A 278 -38.32 0.22 -6.72
CA ASN A 278 -38.80 -1.06 -7.20
C ASN A 278 -38.26 -2.20 -6.31
N SER A 279 -39.14 -2.78 -5.51
CA SER A 279 -38.79 -3.86 -4.58
C SER A 279 -38.36 -5.18 -5.24
N LYS A 280 -38.52 -5.31 -6.57
CA LYS A 280 -38.05 -6.47 -7.34
C LYS A 280 -36.57 -6.36 -7.74
N ILE A 281 -35.94 -5.23 -7.47
CA ILE A 281 -34.55 -4.99 -7.86
C ILE A 281 -33.67 -4.87 -6.60
N GLY A 282 -32.64 -5.70 -6.54
CA GLY A 282 -31.58 -5.63 -5.56
C GLY A 282 -30.36 -4.89 -6.12
N ILE A 283 -29.73 -4.07 -5.30
CA ILE A 283 -28.46 -3.41 -5.62
C ILE A 283 -27.39 -4.02 -4.72
N ILE A 284 -26.32 -4.51 -5.33
CA ILE A 284 -25.16 -5.10 -4.65
C ILE A 284 -23.94 -4.29 -5.06
N LYS A 285 -23.34 -3.58 -4.11
CA LYS A 285 -22.10 -2.83 -4.31
C LYS A 285 -20.93 -3.62 -3.80
N ILE A 286 -19.92 -3.82 -4.67
CA ILE A 286 -18.66 -4.50 -4.34
C ILE A 286 -17.56 -3.43 -4.33
N THR A 287 -17.00 -3.11 -3.17
CA THR A 287 -16.00 -2.06 -3.01
C THR A 287 -14.57 -2.53 -3.21
N GLY A 288 -14.34 -3.85 -3.14
CA GLY A 288 -13.05 -4.51 -3.37
C GLY A 288 -13.24 -6.02 -3.47
N PHE A 289 -12.23 -6.71 -4.00
CA PHE A 289 -12.21 -8.17 -4.07
C PHE A 289 -11.28 -8.75 -2.99
N GLU A 290 -11.71 -8.62 -1.73
CA GLU A 290 -11.03 -9.18 -0.58
C GLU A 290 -11.34 -10.69 -0.40
N LEU A 291 -10.59 -11.39 0.44
CA LEU A 291 -10.77 -12.85 0.60
C LEU A 291 -12.14 -13.26 1.16
N LYS A 292 -12.85 -12.34 1.82
CA LYS A 292 -14.21 -12.54 2.33
C LYS A 292 -15.32 -12.09 1.37
N THR A 293 -14.99 -11.41 0.28
CA THR A 293 -15.96 -10.88 -0.68
C THR A 293 -16.87 -11.97 -1.29
N PRO A 294 -16.37 -13.19 -1.65
CA PRO A 294 -17.24 -14.22 -2.22
C PRO A 294 -18.34 -14.67 -1.28
N GLU A 295 -18.04 -14.84 0.02
CA GLU A 295 -19.00 -15.21 1.04
C GLU A 295 -20.05 -14.11 1.23
N GLN A 296 -19.61 -12.85 1.42
CA GLN A 296 -20.47 -11.68 1.56
C GLN A 296 -21.36 -11.46 0.31
N PHE A 297 -20.84 -11.73 -0.88
CA PHE A 297 -21.59 -11.63 -2.12
C PHE A 297 -22.75 -12.66 -2.16
N CYS A 298 -22.48 -13.91 -1.80
CA CYS A 298 -23.49 -14.93 -1.71
C CYS A 298 -24.58 -14.57 -0.69
N GLU A 299 -24.18 -14.11 0.50
CA GLU A 299 -25.12 -13.65 1.54
C GLU A 299 -26.00 -12.50 1.00
N ALA A 300 -25.43 -11.54 0.29
CA ALA A 300 -26.14 -10.42 -0.28
C ALA A 300 -27.20 -10.87 -1.31
N VAL A 301 -26.82 -11.77 -2.23
CA VAL A 301 -27.74 -12.30 -3.25
C VAL A 301 -28.88 -13.04 -2.58
N GLU A 302 -28.60 -13.95 -1.65
CA GLU A 302 -29.67 -14.74 -0.99
C GLU A 302 -30.56 -13.86 -0.09
N ALA A 303 -30.00 -12.88 0.60
CA ALA A 303 -30.78 -11.94 1.42
C ALA A 303 -31.74 -11.11 0.53
N LEU A 304 -31.31 -10.65 -0.61
CA LEU A 304 -32.16 -9.90 -1.55
C LEU A 304 -33.21 -10.78 -2.21
N LYS A 305 -32.87 -12.02 -2.60
CA LYS A 305 -33.86 -12.99 -3.11
C LYS A 305 -34.94 -13.29 -2.08
N ASN A 306 -34.56 -13.45 -0.81
CA ASN A 306 -35.50 -13.66 0.28
C ASN A 306 -36.42 -12.45 0.54
N GLN A 307 -35.97 -11.23 0.14
CA GLN A 307 -36.80 -10.02 0.12
C GLN A 307 -37.63 -9.87 -1.15
N GLY A 308 -37.55 -10.83 -2.07
CA GLY A 308 -38.37 -10.87 -3.30
C GLY A 308 -37.73 -10.16 -4.48
N CYS A 309 -36.43 -9.85 -4.45
CA CYS A 309 -35.72 -9.32 -5.61
C CYS A 309 -35.52 -10.42 -6.66
N GLU A 310 -35.73 -10.04 -7.93
CA GLU A 310 -35.63 -10.91 -9.10
C GLU A 310 -34.53 -10.45 -10.07
N LYS A 311 -34.17 -9.16 -10.02
CA LYS A 311 -33.18 -8.49 -10.86
C LYS A 311 -32.12 -7.81 -9.98
N PHE A 312 -30.88 -7.74 -10.49
CA PHE A 312 -29.76 -7.27 -9.67
C PHE A 312 -28.88 -6.26 -10.42
N VAL A 313 -28.57 -5.16 -9.76
CA VAL A 313 -27.51 -4.25 -10.16
C VAL A 313 -26.26 -4.59 -9.38
N ILE A 314 -25.19 -4.92 -10.07
CA ILE A 314 -23.86 -5.11 -9.45
C ILE A 314 -23.07 -3.83 -9.66
N ASP A 315 -22.83 -3.07 -8.59
CA ASP A 315 -22.12 -1.81 -8.63
C ASP A 315 -20.65 -2.00 -8.24
N VAL A 316 -19.75 -1.93 -9.23
CA VAL A 316 -18.29 -1.97 -9.03
C VAL A 316 -17.63 -0.60 -9.28
N ARG A 317 -18.39 0.48 -9.26
CA ARG A 317 -17.83 1.83 -9.33
C ARG A 317 -16.94 2.09 -8.12
N ASN A 318 -15.76 2.68 -8.36
CA ASN A 318 -14.69 2.90 -7.40
C ASN A 318 -14.11 1.62 -6.74
N ASN A 319 -14.25 0.47 -7.40
CA ASN A 319 -13.62 -0.78 -6.96
C ASN A 319 -12.19 -0.86 -7.53
N PRO A 320 -11.13 -0.74 -6.72
CA PRO A 320 -9.74 -0.74 -7.21
C PRO A 320 -9.22 -2.14 -7.59
N GLY A 321 -10.03 -3.18 -7.38
CA GLY A 321 -9.65 -4.57 -7.59
C GLY A 321 -9.49 -5.35 -6.29
N GLY A 322 -8.44 -6.15 -6.19
CA GLY A 322 -8.14 -7.01 -5.05
C GLY A 322 -7.58 -8.36 -5.48
N TYR A 323 -7.92 -9.41 -4.75
CA TYR A 323 -7.38 -10.75 -4.97
C TYR A 323 -8.00 -11.43 -6.19
N GLU A 324 -7.14 -11.99 -7.04
CA GLU A 324 -7.58 -12.79 -8.19
C GLU A 324 -8.42 -14.00 -7.77
N LEU A 325 -8.06 -14.64 -6.64
CA LEU A 325 -8.84 -15.75 -6.08
C LEU A 325 -10.27 -15.35 -5.73
N SER A 326 -10.46 -14.16 -5.18
CA SER A 326 -11.78 -13.65 -4.78
C SER A 326 -12.67 -13.41 -6.01
N VAL A 327 -12.16 -12.69 -7.02
CA VAL A 327 -12.93 -12.46 -8.25
C VAL A 327 -13.18 -13.77 -9.00
N ALA A 328 -12.24 -14.71 -9.00
CA ALA A 328 -12.41 -16.02 -9.62
C ALA A 328 -13.55 -16.83 -8.96
N ALA A 329 -13.61 -16.82 -7.62
CA ALA A 329 -14.68 -17.49 -6.88
C ALA A 329 -16.04 -16.89 -7.22
N ILE A 330 -16.16 -15.55 -7.25
CA ILE A 330 -17.42 -14.88 -7.63
C ILE A 330 -17.80 -15.17 -9.08
N LEU A 331 -16.83 -15.13 -10.00
CA LEU A 331 -17.10 -15.43 -11.42
C LEU A 331 -17.56 -16.87 -11.61
N SER A 332 -17.09 -17.81 -10.79
CA SER A 332 -17.53 -19.20 -10.83
C SER A 332 -19.02 -19.37 -10.55
N TYR A 333 -19.65 -18.45 -9.82
CA TYR A 333 -21.10 -18.46 -9.58
C TYR A 333 -21.94 -18.19 -10.83
N PHE A 334 -21.33 -17.62 -11.87
CA PHE A 334 -22.00 -17.22 -13.11
C PHE A 334 -21.59 -18.04 -14.32
N LEU A 335 -20.42 -18.65 -14.31
CA LEU A 335 -19.81 -19.37 -15.41
C LEU A 335 -20.01 -20.89 -15.27
N GLU A 336 -19.77 -21.63 -16.35
CA GLU A 336 -19.78 -23.08 -16.34
C GLU A 336 -18.40 -23.66 -16.06
N GLU A 337 -18.35 -24.92 -15.64
CA GLU A 337 -17.10 -25.62 -15.43
C GLU A 337 -16.30 -25.70 -16.74
N GLY A 338 -15.04 -25.30 -16.69
CA GLY A 338 -14.15 -25.26 -17.86
C GLY A 338 -14.13 -23.92 -18.60
N ASP A 339 -15.03 -22.98 -18.29
CA ASP A 339 -14.98 -21.63 -18.86
C ASP A 339 -13.70 -20.92 -18.43
N VAL A 340 -13.06 -20.21 -19.36
CA VAL A 340 -11.88 -19.40 -19.10
C VAL A 340 -12.30 -18.08 -18.48
N TYR A 341 -11.82 -17.75 -17.25
CA TYR A 341 -12.11 -16.46 -16.65
C TYR A 341 -10.93 -15.47 -16.77
N ILE A 342 -9.69 -15.98 -16.88
CA ILE A 342 -8.49 -15.15 -17.03
C ILE A 342 -7.44 -15.85 -17.90
N ARG A 343 -6.78 -15.07 -18.73
CA ARG A 343 -5.56 -15.45 -19.44
C ARG A 343 -4.41 -14.60 -18.95
N THR A 344 -3.26 -15.19 -18.66
CA THR A 344 -2.07 -14.47 -18.20
C THR A 344 -0.93 -14.68 -19.19
N LYS A 345 -0.11 -13.63 -19.39
CA LYS A 345 1.08 -13.67 -20.25
C LYS A 345 2.29 -13.17 -19.46
N ASN A 346 3.28 -14.01 -19.30
CA ASN A 346 4.53 -13.65 -18.62
C ASN A 346 5.53 -12.91 -19.55
N SER A 347 6.66 -12.48 -18.99
CA SER A 347 7.73 -11.77 -19.72
C SER A 347 8.34 -12.58 -20.87
N LYS A 348 8.24 -13.92 -20.84
CA LYS A 348 8.71 -14.83 -21.90
C LYS A 348 7.66 -15.05 -22.99
N GLY A 349 6.49 -14.39 -22.89
CA GLY A 349 5.40 -14.54 -23.85
C GLY A 349 4.55 -15.80 -23.67
N VAL A 350 4.76 -16.58 -22.62
CA VAL A 350 3.96 -17.78 -22.33
C VAL A 350 2.57 -17.34 -21.85
N ILE A 351 1.54 -17.87 -22.50
CA ILE A 351 0.15 -17.62 -22.16
C ILE A 351 -0.38 -18.81 -21.38
N ASN A 352 -0.98 -18.54 -20.22
CA ASN A 352 -1.70 -19.53 -19.42
C ASN A 352 -3.15 -19.12 -19.29
N GLU A 353 -4.05 -20.09 -19.32
CA GLU A 353 -5.47 -19.91 -19.07
C GLU A 353 -5.84 -20.51 -17.71
N LYS A 354 -6.59 -19.77 -16.91
CA LYS A 354 -7.24 -20.32 -15.73
C LYS A 354 -8.73 -20.47 -16.01
N LYS A 355 -9.27 -21.58 -15.58
CA LYS A 355 -10.64 -22.00 -15.86
C LYS A 355 -11.43 -22.19 -14.59
N VAL A 356 -12.73 -22.00 -14.72
CA VAL A 356 -13.67 -22.31 -13.65
C VAL A 356 -13.62 -23.80 -13.34
N GLY A 357 -13.55 -24.12 -12.06
CA GLY A 357 -13.54 -25.48 -11.56
C GLY A 357 -13.65 -25.50 -10.04
N VAL A 358 -13.78 -26.69 -9.48
CA VAL A 358 -13.83 -26.88 -8.04
C VAL A 358 -12.49 -26.52 -7.41
N VAL A 359 -12.55 -25.69 -6.37
CA VAL A 359 -11.41 -25.29 -5.52
C VAL A 359 -11.75 -25.63 -4.09
N SER A 360 -11.09 -26.62 -3.49
CA SER A 360 -11.42 -27.14 -2.16
C SER A 360 -10.22 -27.23 -1.20
N SER A 361 -9.07 -26.74 -1.64
CA SER A 361 -7.81 -26.90 -0.90
C SER A 361 -7.35 -25.64 -0.18
N LEU A 362 -8.12 -24.55 -0.25
CA LEU A 362 -7.77 -23.28 0.41
C LEU A 362 -8.15 -23.32 1.88
N ASN A 363 -7.24 -22.90 2.75
CA ASN A 363 -7.41 -22.92 4.21
C ASN A 363 -7.18 -21.54 4.80
N GLY A 364 -7.51 -21.36 6.08
CA GLY A 364 -7.33 -20.10 6.79
C GLY A 364 -8.11 -18.96 6.14
N ASP A 365 -7.47 -17.82 5.95
CA ASP A 365 -8.10 -16.63 5.38
C ASP A 365 -8.60 -16.84 3.94
N TYR A 366 -7.97 -17.74 3.19
CA TYR A 366 -8.33 -18.05 1.80
C TYR A 366 -9.54 -18.98 1.67
N ALA A 367 -10.02 -19.56 2.77
CA ALA A 367 -11.12 -20.54 2.74
C ALA A 367 -12.41 -19.99 2.12
N GLY A 368 -12.68 -18.69 2.27
CA GLY A 368 -13.82 -18.00 1.64
C GLY A 368 -13.81 -17.99 0.12
N CYS A 369 -12.65 -18.28 -0.51
CA CYS A 369 -12.49 -18.39 -1.95
C CYS A 369 -12.60 -19.83 -2.48
N ASN A 370 -12.93 -20.83 -1.64
CA ASN A 370 -13.24 -22.16 -2.11
C ASN A 370 -14.52 -22.15 -2.98
N VAL A 371 -14.53 -22.99 -4.00
CA VAL A 371 -15.63 -23.15 -4.94
C VAL A 371 -16.04 -24.61 -4.96
N THR A 372 -17.26 -24.90 -4.56
CA THR A 372 -17.83 -26.24 -4.65
C THR A 372 -18.43 -26.48 -6.02
N LYS A 373 -18.85 -27.72 -6.28
CA LYS A 373 -19.55 -28.02 -7.54
C LYS A 373 -20.92 -27.33 -7.63
N GLU A 374 -21.58 -27.16 -6.51
CA GLU A 374 -22.88 -26.50 -6.37
C GLU A 374 -22.77 -24.98 -6.57
N ASP A 375 -21.59 -24.41 -6.36
CA ASP A 375 -21.33 -22.99 -6.56
C ASP A 375 -21.22 -22.63 -8.05
N ILE A 376 -20.74 -23.57 -8.88
CA ILE A 376 -20.48 -23.33 -10.30
C ILE A 376 -21.82 -23.09 -11.02
N GLY A 377 -21.98 -21.90 -11.59
CA GLY A 377 -23.14 -21.49 -12.35
C GLY A 377 -24.41 -21.28 -11.55
N LYS A 378 -24.36 -21.26 -10.21
CA LYS A 378 -25.57 -21.12 -9.36
C LYS A 378 -26.38 -19.85 -9.60
N TYR A 379 -25.74 -18.80 -10.09
CA TYR A 379 -26.38 -17.50 -10.38
C TYR A 379 -26.42 -17.14 -11.87
N LYS A 380 -26.07 -18.06 -12.77
CA LYS A 380 -26.00 -17.81 -14.22
C LYS A 380 -27.30 -17.34 -14.85
N ASN A 381 -28.46 -17.63 -14.24
CA ASN A 381 -29.78 -17.27 -14.75
C ASN A 381 -30.34 -15.99 -14.10
N LEU A 382 -29.59 -15.31 -13.25
CA LEU A 382 -30.05 -14.05 -12.70
C LEU A 382 -29.98 -12.95 -13.76
N ASP A 383 -31.02 -12.11 -13.79
CA ASP A 383 -31.07 -10.93 -14.65
C ASP A 383 -30.25 -9.80 -13.98
N MET A 384 -29.15 -9.42 -14.62
CA MET A 384 -28.17 -8.52 -14.01
C MET A 384 -27.69 -7.43 -14.94
N VAL A 385 -27.33 -6.31 -14.36
CA VAL A 385 -26.58 -5.22 -14.99
C VAL A 385 -25.40 -4.82 -14.12
N VAL A 386 -24.32 -4.32 -14.71
CA VAL A 386 -23.10 -3.92 -14.00
C VAL A 386 -22.90 -2.41 -14.15
N LEU A 387 -22.64 -1.73 -13.04
CA LEU A 387 -22.17 -0.33 -13.03
C LEU A 387 -20.65 -0.30 -12.82
N CYS A 388 -19.93 0.44 -13.67
CA CYS A 388 -18.49 0.66 -13.56
C CYS A 388 -18.13 2.13 -13.81
N ASN A 389 -16.93 2.53 -13.40
CA ASN A 389 -16.41 3.86 -13.69
C ASN A 389 -14.86 3.84 -13.85
N GLU A 390 -14.28 5.02 -14.09
CA GLU A 390 -12.84 5.23 -14.30
C GLU A 390 -11.96 4.80 -13.12
N ASN A 391 -12.54 4.60 -11.94
CA ASN A 391 -11.86 4.08 -10.75
C ASN A 391 -12.09 2.58 -10.55
N THR A 392 -12.86 1.92 -11.43
CA THR A 392 -12.94 0.46 -11.47
C THR A 392 -11.67 -0.07 -12.07
N ALA A 393 -10.87 -0.84 -11.31
CA ALA A 393 -9.53 -1.25 -11.72
C ALA A 393 -9.25 -2.74 -11.45
N SER A 394 -8.24 -3.30 -12.15
CA SER A 394 -7.66 -4.61 -11.85
C SER A 394 -8.70 -5.74 -11.79
N ALA A 395 -8.88 -6.42 -10.63
CA ALA A 395 -9.90 -7.47 -10.47
C ALA A 395 -11.32 -6.96 -10.75
N GLY A 396 -11.61 -5.67 -10.49
CA GLY A 396 -12.87 -5.02 -10.87
C GLY A 396 -13.07 -4.99 -12.38
N GLU A 397 -11.99 -4.76 -13.14
CA GLU A 397 -12.02 -4.81 -14.60
C GLU A 397 -12.15 -6.24 -15.11
N LEU A 398 -11.47 -7.21 -14.51
CA LEU A 398 -11.60 -8.61 -14.85
C LEU A 398 -13.05 -9.09 -14.67
N PHE A 399 -13.70 -8.71 -13.56
CA PHE A 399 -15.11 -8.96 -13.31
C PHE A 399 -15.99 -8.34 -14.42
N THR A 400 -15.83 -7.06 -14.68
CA THR A 400 -16.60 -6.31 -15.70
C THR A 400 -16.39 -6.88 -17.09
N ALA A 401 -15.15 -7.17 -17.49
CA ALA A 401 -14.81 -7.74 -18.78
C ALA A 401 -15.41 -9.15 -18.96
N THR A 402 -15.41 -9.97 -17.90
CA THR A 402 -15.99 -11.32 -17.94
C THR A 402 -17.49 -11.27 -18.13
N PHE A 403 -18.18 -10.35 -17.47
CA PHE A 403 -19.63 -10.13 -17.71
C PHE A 403 -19.92 -9.80 -19.16
N ARG A 404 -19.12 -8.92 -19.78
CA ARG A 404 -19.21 -8.61 -21.20
C ARG A 404 -18.90 -9.82 -22.09
N ASP A 405 -17.80 -10.51 -21.81
CA ASP A 405 -17.30 -11.61 -22.64
C ASP A 405 -18.28 -12.79 -22.74
N TYR A 406 -19.00 -13.05 -21.65
CA TYR A 406 -19.99 -14.13 -21.56
C TYR A 406 -21.45 -13.66 -21.72
N GLY A 407 -21.66 -12.35 -21.85
CA GLY A 407 -23.02 -11.80 -22.03
C GLY A 407 -23.90 -11.97 -20.80
N LEU A 408 -23.32 -11.93 -19.61
CA LEU A 408 -24.02 -12.15 -18.33
C LEU A 408 -24.90 -10.98 -17.93
N GLY A 409 -24.67 -9.81 -18.48
CA GLY A 409 -25.42 -8.59 -18.22
C GLY A 409 -24.84 -7.41 -18.99
N LYS A 410 -25.61 -6.32 -19.09
CA LYS A 410 -25.15 -5.07 -19.70
C LYS A 410 -24.28 -4.29 -18.74
N ILE A 411 -23.31 -3.57 -19.29
CA ILE A 411 -22.37 -2.73 -18.54
C ILE A 411 -22.70 -1.27 -18.80
N ILE A 412 -22.92 -0.51 -17.73
CA ILE A 412 -23.32 0.90 -17.78
C ILE A 412 -22.32 1.72 -16.96
N GLY A 413 -22.03 2.94 -17.38
CA GLY A 413 -21.17 3.89 -16.67
C GLY A 413 -20.09 4.48 -17.54
N THR A 414 -18.87 4.65 -17.02
CA THR A 414 -17.73 5.20 -17.76
C THR A 414 -16.67 4.14 -18.02
N THR A 415 -15.71 4.45 -18.91
CA THR A 415 -14.59 3.54 -19.20
C THR A 415 -13.76 3.31 -17.93
N THR A 416 -13.38 2.07 -17.67
CA THR A 416 -12.64 1.68 -16.48
C THR A 416 -11.18 2.12 -16.53
N PHE A 417 -10.41 1.93 -15.46
CA PHE A 417 -9.07 2.47 -15.24
C PHE A 417 -8.02 1.99 -16.28
N GLY A 418 -8.05 0.71 -16.64
CA GLY A 418 -7.07 0.13 -17.57
C GLY A 418 -5.85 -0.47 -16.88
N LYS A 419 -6.03 -1.24 -15.81
CA LYS A 419 -4.94 -2.00 -15.17
C LYS A 419 -5.01 -3.47 -15.59
N GLY A 420 -4.24 -3.82 -16.63
CA GLY A 420 -4.08 -5.20 -17.13
C GLY A 420 -2.79 -5.89 -16.66
N LYS A 421 -2.22 -5.47 -15.52
CA LYS A 421 -0.96 -5.99 -14.95
C LYS A 421 -1.20 -6.70 -13.63
N MET A 422 -0.65 -7.90 -13.50
CA MET A 422 -0.71 -8.72 -12.30
C MET A 422 0.61 -8.67 -11.55
N GLN A 423 0.55 -8.36 -10.28
CA GLN A 423 1.69 -8.40 -9.37
C GLN A 423 1.71 -9.72 -8.62
N THR A 424 2.92 -10.17 -8.29
CA THR A 424 3.16 -11.28 -7.36
C THR A 424 3.99 -10.77 -6.20
N THR A 425 3.56 -11.13 -5.00
CA THR A 425 4.31 -10.86 -3.75
C THR A 425 5.11 -12.10 -3.40
N TYR A 426 6.43 -11.93 -3.26
CA TYR A 426 7.36 -12.98 -2.87
C TYR A 426 7.83 -12.70 -1.45
N SER A 427 7.45 -13.57 -0.50
CA SER A 427 8.00 -13.52 0.85
C SER A 427 9.49 -13.83 0.83
N LEU A 428 10.27 -13.07 1.56
CA LEU A 428 11.71 -13.27 1.71
C LEU A 428 12.05 -14.31 2.78
N SER A 429 11.06 -14.81 3.53
CA SER A 429 11.22 -15.81 4.59
C SER A 429 11.85 -17.12 4.11
N ALA A 430 11.60 -17.52 2.86
CA ALA A 430 12.24 -18.69 2.24
C ALA A 430 13.76 -18.56 2.13
N PHE A 431 14.30 -17.36 2.21
CA PHE A 431 15.74 -17.02 2.19
C PHE A 431 16.27 -16.65 3.58
N GLY A 432 15.47 -16.82 4.64
CA GLY A 432 15.82 -16.44 6.01
C GLY A 432 15.82 -14.94 6.28
N LEU A 433 15.13 -14.15 5.44
CA LEU A 433 14.98 -12.71 5.57
C LEU A 433 13.54 -12.35 5.91
N GLU A 434 13.35 -11.20 6.54
CA GLU A 434 12.01 -10.66 6.84
C GLU A 434 11.46 -9.82 5.69
N GLY A 435 10.13 -9.73 5.61
CA GLY A 435 9.45 -8.91 4.63
C GLY A 435 9.16 -9.60 3.30
N ALA A 436 8.83 -8.79 2.29
CA ALA A 436 8.48 -9.27 0.96
C ALA A 436 8.81 -8.27 -0.15
N VAL A 437 8.90 -8.77 -1.37
CA VAL A 437 8.98 -7.95 -2.58
C VAL A 437 7.77 -8.22 -3.47
N LYS A 438 7.18 -7.16 -3.99
CA LYS A 438 6.07 -7.21 -4.94
C LYS A 438 6.49 -6.53 -6.24
N PHE A 439 6.19 -7.14 -7.38
CA PHE A 439 6.40 -6.53 -8.69
C PHE A 439 5.52 -7.19 -9.75
N THR A 440 5.39 -6.54 -10.90
CA THR A 440 4.59 -7.04 -12.02
C THR A 440 5.26 -8.27 -12.65
N THR A 441 4.54 -9.37 -12.70
CA THR A 441 5.00 -10.64 -13.25
C THR A 441 4.30 -11.04 -14.53
N HIS A 442 3.05 -10.59 -14.72
CA HIS A 442 2.24 -10.97 -15.88
C HIS A 442 1.39 -9.79 -16.38
N MET A 443 1.16 -9.78 -17.68
CA MET A 443 -0.02 -9.13 -18.24
C MET A 443 -1.19 -10.11 -18.12
N TYR A 444 -2.41 -9.62 -17.93
CA TYR A 444 -3.57 -10.48 -17.90
C TYR A 444 -4.71 -9.93 -18.77
N TYR A 445 -5.61 -10.81 -19.15
CA TYR A 445 -6.68 -10.60 -20.10
C TYR A 445 -7.93 -11.37 -19.64
N SER A 446 -9.13 -10.89 -19.92
CA SER A 446 -10.33 -11.71 -19.79
C SER A 446 -10.40 -12.77 -20.89
N ALA A 447 -11.42 -13.63 -20.88
CA ALA A 447 -11.51 -14.77 -21.79
C ALA A 447 -11.41 -14.39 -23.27
N LYS A 448 -12.06 -13.29 -23.70
CA LYS A 448 -12.18 -12.89 -25.12
C LYS A 448 -11.50 -11.54 -25.42
N SER A 449 -10.95 -10.84 -24.42
CA SER A 449 -10.30 -9.55 -24.61
C SER A 449 -8.92 -9.71 -25.24
N GLU A 450 -8.53 -8.76 -26.09
CA GLU A 450 -7.14 -8.63 -26.58
C GLU A 450 -6.24 -7.85 -25.61
N GLY A 451 -6.83 -7.32 -24.52
CA GLY A 451 -6.17 -6.54 -23.47
C GLY A 451 -6.87 -5.20 -23.24
N TYR A 452 -6.69 -4.69 -22.07
CA TYR A 452 -7.25 -3.41 -21.67
C TYR A 452 -6.26 -2.57 -20.82
N ASP A 453 -5.00 -3.00 -20.73
CA ASP A 453 -3.95 -2.25 -20.03
C ASP A 453 -3.74 -0.89 -20.70
N GLY A 454 -3.87 0.18 -19.92
CA GLY A 454 -3.75 1.57 -20.39
C GLY A 454 -4.95 2.11 -21.16
N ILE A 455 -6.00 1.30 -21.43
CA ILE A 455 -7.18 1.73 -22.21
C ILE A 455 -8.53 1.53 -21.50
N GLY A 456 -8.60 0.63 -20.53
CA GLY A 456 -9.82 0.31 -19.78
C GLY A 456 -10.85 -0.53 -20.55
N ILE A 457 -11.93 -0.86 -19.85
CA ILE A 457 -13.11 -1.55 -20.40
C ILE A 457 -14.16 -0.50 -20.75
N LYS A 458 -14.50 -0.41 -22.01
CA LYS A 458 -15.59 0.46 -22.46
C LYS A 458 -16.94 -0.19 -22.11
N PRO A 459 -17.85 0.51 -21.42
CA PRO A 459 -19.18 -0.01 -21.13
C PRO A 459 -20.05 -0.17 -22.39
N ASP A 460 -21.09 -0.97 -22.32
CA ASP A 460 -22.10 -1.07 -23.40
C ASP A 460 -22.85 0.25 -23.57
N TYR A 461 -23.13 0.92 -22.45
CA TYR A 461 -23.78 2.23 -22.40
C TYR A 461 -22.91 3.21 -21.64
N LEU A 462 -22.28 4.11 -22.40
CA LEU A 462 -21.47 5.19 -21.83
C LEU A 462 -22.39 6.25 -21.23
N VAL A 463 -22.35 6.39 -19.92
CA VAL A 463 -23.16 7.32 -19.15
C VAL A 463 -22.28 8.02 -18.13
N GLU A 464 -22.00 9.29 -18.36
CA GLU A 464 -21.31 10.13 -17.39
C GLU A 464 -22.23 10.46 -16.21
N LEU A 465 -21.68 10.69 -15.04
CA LEU A 465 -22.45 11.25 -13.91
C LEU A 465 -22.97 12.65 -14.31
N SER A 466 -24.24 12.91 -14.02
CA SER A 466 -24.78 14.25 -14.17
C SER A 466 -24.07 15.22 -13.22
N GLU A 467 -24.11 16.53 -13.51
CA GLU A 467 -23.54 17.56 -12.64
C GLU A 467 -24.10 17.44 -11.22
N GLU A 468 -25.39 17.21 -11.08
CA GLU A 468 -26.06 17.02 -9.79
C GLU A 468 -25.57 15.76 -9.07
N ALA A 469 -25.36 14.63 -9.78
CA ALA A 469 -24.85 13.41 -9.19
C ALA A 469 -23.38 13.52 -8.79
N ALA A 470 -22.58 14.27 -9.54
CA ALA A 470 -21.16 14.49 -9.27
C ALA A 470 -20.87 15.30 -8.01
N GLU A 471 -21.87 16.01 -7.48
CA GLU A 471 -21.76 16.70 -6.17
C GLU A 471 -21.74 15.73 -4.98
N TYR A 472 -22.13 14.46 -5.19
CA TYR A 472 -22.20 13.43 -4.16
C TYR A 472 -20.98 12.50 -4.23
N ASN A 473 -20.59 12.00 -3.07
CA ASN A 473 -19.74 10.82 -3.06
C ASN A 473 -20.53 9.61 -3.55
N ILE A 474 -19.94 8.77 -4.40
CA ILE A 474 -20.60 7.59 -5.01
C ILE A 474 -21.13 6.59 -3.97
N TYR A 475 -20.60 6.61 -2.74
CA TYR A 475 -21.07 5.76 -1.65
C TYR A 475 -22.30 6.32 -0.92
N ASP A 476 -22.63 7.58 -1.18
CA ASP A 476 -23.71 8.32 -0.52
C ASP A 476 -24.69 8.95 -1.53
N LEU A 477 -24.53 8.62 -2.81
CA LEU A 477 -25.35 9.14 -3.90
C LEU A 477 -26.77 8.57 -3.81
N PRO A 478 -27.80 9.44 -3.64
CA PRO A 478 -29.19 8.98 -3.57
C PRO A 478 -29.65 8.35 -4.89
N ASP A 479 -30.49 7.31 -4.81
CA ASP A 479 -31.01 6.60 -5.98
C ASP A 479 -31.70 7.52 -7.00
N GLU A 480 -32.38 8.53 -6.50
CA GLU A 480 -33.12 9.50 -7.33
C GLU A 480 -32.23 10.49 -8.09
N LYS A 481 -30.97 10.59 -7.69
CA LYS A 481 -29.97 11.46 -8.31
C LYS A 481 -28.93 10.67 -9.12
N ASP A 482 -28.85 9.38 -8.91
CA ASP A 482 -27.93 8.48 -9.64
C ASP A 482 -28.45 8.19 -11.05
N ASN A 483 -28.07 9.03 -12.01
CA ASN A 483 -28.47 8.88 -13.39
C ASN A 483 -27.88 7.63 -14.06
N GLN A 484 -26.72 7.13 -13.61
CA GLN A 484 -26.15 5.86 -14.09
C GLN A 484 -26.99 4.67 -13.60
N LEU A 485 -27.40 4.68 -12.33
CA LEU A 485 -28.30 3.68 -11.77
C LEU A 485 -29.68 3.71 -12.48
N GLN A 486 -30.22 4.90 -12.74
CA GLN A 486 -31.48 5.04 -13.47
C GLN A 486 -31.40 4.51 -14.91
N GLU A 487 -30.26 4.72 -15.58
CA GLU A 487 -30.02 4.14 -16.91
C GLU A 487 -29.97 2.62 -16.83
N ALA A 488 -29.24 2.07 -15.83
CA ALA A 488 -29.13 0.63 -15.63
C ALA A 488 -30.51 -0.06 -15.52
N MET A 489 -31.50 0.60 -14.90
CA MET A 489 -32.87 0.07 -14.78
C MET A 489 -33.56 -0.21 -16.13
N LYS A 490 -33.10 0.36 -17.24
CA LYS A 490 -33.67 0.20 -18.58
C LYS A 490 -33.11 -1.01 -19.34
N HIS A 491 -32.08 -1.64 -18.82
CA HIS A 491 -31.26 -2.62 -19.53
C HIS A 491 -31.30 -4.03 -18.96
N PHE A 492 -32.21 -4.31 -18.07
CA PHE A 492 -32.61 -5.67 -17.69
C PHE A 492 -33.29 -6.41 -18.83
N ASN A 493 -33.09 -7.73 -18.90
CA ASN A 493 -33.74 -8.59 -19.90
C ASN A 493 -35.24 -8.77 -19.65
#